data_8fdd711470c7f2e76859ad37bc81bcad
#
_entry.id   8fdd711470c7f2e76859ad37bc81bcad
#
_cell.length_a   1.000
_cell.length_b   1.000
_cell.length_c   1.000
_cell.angle_alpha   90.00
_cell.angle_beta   90.00
_cell.angle_gamma   90.00
#
_symmetry.space_group_name_H-M   'P 1'
#
loop_
_entity.id
_entity.type
_entity.pdbx_description
1 polymer ?
#
loop_
_entity_poly.entity_id
_entity_poly.type
_entity_poly.pdbx_seq_one_letter_code
_entity_poly.pdbx_strand_id
1 'polypeptide(L)'
;PATPVASAVGWIVVVEVDAQWFALKGALADVPCPTSSSSTVPLSNHTALIGRSSASRGARPEIALDADTGVSRRHAQFVRDGDNLTVVDLSSTNGTYVVAAGAEPDDATAALVPGMPNELHDGDRVYVGAWSRLTVRSSPA
;
A
#
# COMPACT_ATOMS: atom_id res chain seq x y z
N PRO A 1 -18.90 -32.06 -3.06
CA PRO A 1 -18.08 -31.71 -2.57
C PRO A 1 -17.37 -30.59 -3.00
N ALA A 2 -17.48 -29.93 -3.30
CA ALA A 2 -17.05 -28.98 -3.62
C ALA A 2 -16.31 -28.19 -2.98
N THR A 3 -16.33 -27.48 -2.54
CA THR A 3 -15.77 -26.81 -1.77
C THR A 3 -14.64 -26.18 -1.98
N PRO A 4 -13.97 -26.24 -2.61
CA PRO A 4 -12.88 -25.72 -2.76
C PRO A 4 -12.74 -24.33 -2.69
N VAL A 5 -13.47 -23.70 -3.13
CA VAL A 5 -13.40 -22.40 -3.09
C VAL A 5 -13.07 -21.94 -1.86
N ALA A 6 -13.41 -22.47 -0.99
CA ALA A 6 -13.22 -22.05 0.26
C ALA A 6 -11.83 -21.88 0.65
N SER A 7 -10.95 -22.43 0.04
CA SER A 7 -9.59 -22.36 0.45
C SER A 7 -8.95 -21.05 0.07
N ALA A 8 -9.63 -20.16 -0.59
CA ALA A 8 -9.00 -18.93 -0.98
C ALA A 8 -8.65 -18.08 0.24
N VAL A 9 -7.45 -17.54 0.24
CA VAL A 9 -6.98 -16.67 1.30
C VAL A 9 -7.56 -15.28 1.08
N GLY A 10 -8.10 -14.68 2.12
CA GLY A 10 -8.54 -13.30 2.07
C GLY A 10 -7.39 -12.37 2.40
N TRP A 11 -7.36 -11.21 1.78
CA TRP A 11 -6.37 -10.18 2.08
C TRP A 11 -7.05 -8.88 2.46
N ILE A 12 -6.51 -8.22 3.47
CA ILE A 12 -6.94 -6.86 3.84
C ILE A 12 -5.71 -5.99 3.96
N VAL A 13 -5.93 -4.69 3.84
CA VAL A 13 -4.87 -3.70 4.02
C VAL A 13 -5.27 -2.80 5.18
N VAL A 14 -4.39 -2.66 6.16
CA VAL A 14 -4.59 -1.74 7.26
C VAL A 14 -3.81 -0.47 6.89
N VAL A 15 -4.54 0.64 6.73
CA VAL A 15 -3.96 1.91 6.33
C VAL A 15 -3.72 2.74 7.58
N GLU A 16 -2.47 3.12 7.81
CA GLU A 16 -2.11 3.85 9.01
C GLU A 16 -1.13 4.98 8.72
N VAL A 17 -1.05 5.92 9.63
CA VAL A 17 -0.05 6.98 9.59
C VAL A 17 1.16 6.47 10.37
N ASP A 18 2.34 6.55 9.76
CA ASP A 18 3.57 6.11 10.42
C ASP A 18 4.48 7.31 10.68
N ALA A 19 4.63 7.68 11.94
CA ALA A 19 5.44 8.83 12.32
C ALA A 19 6.93 8.60 12.06
N GLN A 20 7.40 7.37 12.13
CA GLN A 20 8.80 7.08 11.83
C GLN A 20 9.08 7.24 10.35
N TRP A 21 8.14 6.85 9.50
CA TRP A 21 8.29 7.05 8.07
C TRP A 21 8.25 8.55 7.74
N PHE A 22 7.38 9.29 8.43
CA PHE A 22 7.32 10.73 8.25
C PHE A 22 8.66 11.38 8.65
N ALA A 23 9.33 10.87 9.66
CA ALA A 23 10.65 11.39 10.04
C ALA A 23 11.68 11.22 8.92
N LEU A 24 11.52 10.16 8.10
CA LEU A 24 12.43 9.91 6.98
C LEU A 24 11.99 10.63 5.71
N LYS A 25 10.71 10.77 5.48
CA LYS A 25 10.15 11.20 4.20
C LYS A 25 9.20 12.40 4.29
N GLY A 26 9.13 13.05 5.43
CA GLY A 26 8.16 14.13 5.62
C GLY A 26 8.27 15.29 4.66
N ALA A 27 9.46 15.50 4.09
CA ALA A 27 9.66 16.57 3.12
C ALA A 27 8.91 16.33 1.81
N LEU A 28 8.38 15.11 1.59
CA LEU A 28 7.64 14.81 0.38
C LEU A 28 6.21 15.35 0.42
N ALA A 29 5.74 15.81 1.57
CA ALA A 29 4.39 16.37 1.69
C ALA A 29 4.45 17.85 2.06
N ASP A 30 3.41 18.58 1.64
CA ASP A 30 3.31 20.01 1.91
C ASP A 30 2.61 20.28 3.23
N VAL A 31 2.15 19.28 3.89
CA VAL A 31 1.32 19.41 5.10
C VAL A 31 1.95 18.63 6.24
N PRO A 32 1.66 18.99 7.47
CA PRO A 32 2.21 18.27 8.61
C PRO A 32 1.61 16.87 8.73
N CYS A 33 2.33 15.98 9.38
CA CYS A 33 1.86 14.62 9.61
C CYS A 33 0.59 14.67 10.46
N PRO A 34 -0.46 13.99 10.04
CA PRO A 34 -1.69 13.97 10.81
C PRO A 34 -1.52 13.15 12.08
N THR A 35 -2.48 13.26 12.97
CA THR A 35 -2.52 12.39 14.14
C THR A 35 -2.79 10.97 13.66
N SER A 36 -2.42 9.99 14.47
CA SER A 36 -2.59 8.61 14.07
C SER A 36 -4.05 8.31 13.75
N SER A 37 -4.24 7.58 12.67
CA SER A 37 -5.54 7.10 12.27
C SER A 37 -5.36 5.74 11.63
N SER A 38 -6.40 4.95 11.58
CA SER A 38 -6.33 3.61 11.03
C SER A 38 -7.62 3.28 10.31
N SER A 39 -7.52 2.69 9.15
CA SER A 39 -8.68 2.18 8.44
C SER A 39 -8.30 0.86 7.79
N THR A 40 -9.29 0.04 7.49
CA THR A 40 -9.07 -1.28 6.89
C THR A 40 -9.80 -1.35 5.56
N VAL A 41 -9.11 -1.82 4.54
CA VAL A 41 -9.68 -1.97 3.20
C VAL A 41 -9.54 -3.43 2.78
N PRO A 42 -10.63 -4.13 2.52
CA PRO A 42 -10.54 -5.49 2.03
C PRO A 42 -10.14 -5.49 0.56
N LEU A 43 -9.27 -6.41 0.17
CA LEU A 43 -8.85 -6.53 -1.22
C LEU A 43 -9.71 -7.57 -1.90
N SER A 44 -10.90 -7.17 -2.32
CA SER A 44 -11.88 -8.07 -2.91
C SER A 44 -11.70 -8.28 -4.40
N ASN A 45 -11.05 -7.35 -5.07
CA ASN A 45 -10.85 -7.44 -6.51
C ASN A 45 -9.47 -7.97 -6.86
N HIS A 46 -9.30 -8.34 -8.12
CA HIS A 46 -8.01 -8.80 -8.63
C HIS A 46 -6.93 -7.74 -8.48
N THR A 47 -7.29 -6.48 -8.66
CA THR A 47 -6.35 -5.38 -8.50
C THR A 47 -6.93 -4.31 -7.59
N ALA A 48 -6.08 -3.58 -6.90
CA ALA A 48 -6.48 -2.44 -6.08
C ALA A 48 -5.47 -1.32 -6.26
N LEU A 49 -5.94 -0.18 -6.75
CA LEU A 49 -5.08 0.98 -6.99
C LEU A 49 -4.84 1.75 -5.69
N ILE A 50 -3.60 2.10 -5.44
CA ILE A 50 -3.19 2.97 -4.35
C ILE A 50 -2.89 4.34 -4.96
N GLY A 51 -3.50 5.38 -4.44
CA GLY A 51 -3.23 6.70 -4.96
C GLY A 51 -4.12 7.76 -4.36
N ARG A 52 -4.20 8.91 -5.04
CA ARG A 52 -5.05 10.02 -4.62
C ARG A 52 -6.22 10.17 -5.60
N SER A 53 -7.39 10.42 -5.06
CA SER A 53 -8.56 10.62 -5.89
C SER A 53 -8.39 11.85 -6.78
N SER A 54 -8.90 11.79 -7.98
CA SER A 54 -8.85 12.90 -8.91
C SER A 54 -10.15 12.95 -9.67
N ALA A 55 -11.05 13.85 -9.26
CA ALA A 55 -12.34 13.98 -9.91
C ALA A 55 -12.22 14.39 -11.38
N SER A 56 -11.29 15.27 -11.67
CA SER A 56 -11.12 15.74 -13.04
C SER A 56 -10.59 14.67 -13.99
N ARG A 57 -9.94 13.64 -13.45
CA ARG A 57 -9.41 12.55 -14.27
C ARG A 57 -10.16 11.26 -14.05
N GLY A 58 -11.20 11.27 -13.24
CA GLY A 58 -11.95 10.06 -12.94
C GLY A 58 -11.19 9.03 -12.14
N ALA A 59 -10.07 9.38 -11.54
CA ALA A 59 -9.30 8.43 -10.76
C ALA A 59 -9.98 8.15 -9.44
N ARG A 60 -10.21 6.88 -9.15
CA ARG A 60 -10.87 6.43 -7.93
C ARG A 60 -10.11 5.24 -7.36
N PRO A 61 -9.00 5.49 -6.67
CA PRO A 61 -8.25 4.39 -6.11
C PRO A 61 -9.04 3.68 -5.01
N GLU A 62 -8.93 2.37 -4.96
CA GLU A 62 -9.54 1.58 -3.89
C GLU A 62 -8.91 1.94 -2.56
N ILE A 63 -7.62 2.27 -2.57
CA ILE A 63 -6.93 2.75 -1.39
C ILE A 63 -6.58 4.20 -1.64
N ALA A 64 -7.47 5.10 -1.21
CA ALA A 64 -7.33 6.52 -1.45
C ALA A 64 -6.58 7.17 -0.29
N LEU A 65 -5.44 7.77 -0.60
CA LEU A 65 -4.59 8.42 0.39
C LEU A 65 -4.54 9.92 0.11
N ASP A 66 -5.73 10.52 0.08
CA ASP A 66 -5.90 11.88 -0.44
C ASP A 66 -5.17 12.95 0.37
N ALA A 67 -4.98 12.75 1.64
CA ALA A 67 -4.32 13.73 2.49
C ALA A 67 -2.80 13.72 2.35
N ASP A 68 -2.22 12.61 1.92
CA ASP A 68 -0.76 12.48 1.80
C ASP A 68 -0.33 13.00 0.44
N THR A 69 0.12 14.24 0.39
CA THR A 69 0.49 14.88 -0.87
C THR A 69 1.76 14.31 -1.49
N GLY A 70 2.47 13.46 -0.76
CA GLY A 70 3.61 12.73 -1.33
C GLY A 70 3.21 11.51 -2.13
N VAL A 71 1.91 11.15 -2.14
CA VAL A 71 1.39 10.02 -2.89
C VAL A 71 0.95 10.48 -4.28
N SER A 72 1.36 9.77 -5.32
CA SER A 72 0.94 10.06 -6.70
C SER A 72 -0.51 9.63 -6.91
N ARG A 73 -1.20 10.17 -7.91
CA ARG A 73 -2.58 9.78 -8.22
C ARG A 73 -2.68 8.31 -8.55
N ARG A 74 -1.73 7.78 -9.31
CA ARG A 74 -1.63 6.36 -9.59
C ARG A 74 -0.27 5.95 -9.08
N HIS A 75 -0.19 5.61 -7.81
CA HIS A 75 1.08 5.40 -7.13
C HIS A 75 1.58 3.96 -7.27
N ALA A 76 0.75 3.03 -6.90
CA ALA A 76 1.08 1.62 -6.91
C ALA A 76 -0.21 0.81 -6.98
N GLN A 77 -0.09 -0.50 -7.14
CA GLN A 77 -1.25 -1.35 -7.29
C GLN A 77 -0.99 -2.69 -6.63
N PHE A 78 -1.95 -3.14 -5.85
CA PHE A 78 -1.92 -4.52 -5.37
C PHE A 78 -2.51 -5.40 -6.45
N VAL A 79 -1.93 -6.58 -6.64
CA VAL A 79 -2.44 -7.56 -7.60
C VAL A 79 -2.56 -8.90 -6.90
N ARG A 80 -3.74 -9.49 -6.97
CA ARG A 80 -3.99 -10.81 -6.41
C ARG A 80 -3.92 -11.85 -7.54
N ASP A 81 -3.23 -12.94 -7.28
CA ASP A 81 -3.16 -14.04 -8.22
C ASP A 81 -3.38 -15.30 -7.38
N GLY A 82 -4.61 -15.78 -7.34
CA GLY A 82 -5.00 -16.85 -6.43
C GLY A 82 -4.86 -16.37 -4.99
N ASP A 83 -4.06 -17.07 -4.20
CA ASP A 83 -3.81 -16.71 -2.83
C ASP A 83 -2.61 -15.79 -2.68
N ASN A 84 -1.92 -15.51 -3.76
CA ASN A 84 -0.73 -14.67 -3.70
C ASN A 84 -1.08 -13.19 -3.88
N LEU A 85 -0.33 -12.33 -3.23
CA LEU A 85 -0.49 -10.90 -3.34
C LEU A 85 0.84 -10.29 -3.73
N THR A 86 0.81 -9.39 -4.70
CA THR A 86 1.99 -8.62 -5.07
C THR A 86 1.66 -7.13 -5.07
N VAL A 87 2.68 -6.29 -5.03
CA VAL A 87 2.53 -4.86 -5.23
C VAL A 87 3.44 -4.43 -6.36
N VAL A 88 2.97 -3.50 -7.16
CA VAL A 88 3.71 -2.98 -8.31
C VAL A 88 3.69 -1.46 -8.24
N ASP A 89 4.87 -0.85 -8.28
CA ASP A 89 4.97 0.61 -8.36
C ASP A 89 4.62 1.04 -9.78
N LEU A 90 3.76 2.03 -9.92
CA LEU A 90 3.28 2.50 -11.22
C LEU A 90 4.04 3.75 -11.68
N SER A 91 5.33 3.75 -11.50
CA SER A 91 6.21 4.88 -11.83
C SER A 91 5.83 6.11 -11.00
N SER A 92 5.63 5.90 -9.72
CA SER A 92 5.29 6.97 -8.81
C SER A 92 6.42 8.00 -8.72
N THR A 93 6.07 9.22 -8.36
CA THR A 93 7.07 10.28 -8.24
C THR A 93 8.04 10.02 -7.10
N ASN A 94 7.53 9.54 -5.98
CA ASN A 94 8.34 9.40 -4.75
C ASN A 94 8.67 7.97 -4.36
N GLY A 95 8.23 6.99 -5.13
CA GLY A 95 8.59 5.59 -4.91
C GLY A 95 7.66 4.82 -3.99
N THR A 96 7.74 3.53 -4.07
CA THR A 96 7.01 2.57 -3.21
C THR A 96 8.05 1.71 -2.52
N TYR A 97 7.87 1.47 -1.23
CA TYR A 97 8.85 0.76 -0.42
C TYR A 97 8.16 -0.40 0.30
N VAL A 98 8.82 -1.54 0.38
CA VAL A 98 8.29 -2.71 1.08
C VAL A 98 9.24 -3.07 2.20
N VAL A 99 8.70 -3.24 3.39
CA VAL A 99 9.46 -3.65 4.57
C VAL A 99 8.82 -4.90 5.14
N ALA A 100 9.61 -5.94 5.33
CA ALA A 100 9.09 -7.21 5.81
C ALA A 100 8.56 -7.09 7.24
N ALA A 101 7.61 -7.96 7.58
CA ALA A 101 7.09 -8.01 8.93
C ALA A 101 8.23 -8.18 9.94
N GLY A 102 8.21 -7.38 10.98
CA GLY A 102 9.24 -7.43 12.01
C GLY A 102 10.48 -6.60 11.73
N ALA A 103 10.64 -6.08 10.53
CA ALA A 103 11.76 -5.20 10.20
C ALA A 103 11.30 -3.74 10.30
N GLU A 104 12.23 -2.82 10.34
CA GLU A 104 11.94 -1.39 10.42
C GLU A 104 12.53 -0.67 9.21
N PRO A 105 11.83 0.31 8.66
CA PRO A 105 12.41 1.08 7.57
C PRO A 105 13.47 2.03 8.07
N ASP A 106 14.42 2.36 7.22
CA ASP A 106 15.43 3.37 7.53
C ASP A 106 15.76 4.13 6.23
N ASP A 107 16.71 5.03 6.28
CA ASP A 107 17.05 5.83 5.12
C ASP A 107 17.78 5.03 4.03
N ALA A 108 18.16 3.81 4.32
CA ALA A 108 18.79 2.93 3.34
C ALA A 108 17.75 2.03 2.64
N THR A 109 16.47 2.06 3.07
CA THR A 109 15.44 1.25 2.45
C THR A 109 15.28 1.67 0.99
N ALA A 110 15.38 0.71 0.08
CA ALA A 110 15.36 1.01 -1.35
C ALA A 110 13.95 0.98 -1.91
N ALA A 111 13.67 1.86 -2.88
CA ALA A 111 12.40 1.86 -3.57
C ALA A 111 12.29 0.65 -4.51
N LEU A 112 11.08 0.19 -4.75
CA LEU A 112 10.85 -0.88 -5.70
C LEU A 112 11.16 -0.40 -7.11
N VAL A 113 11.55 -1.33 -7.97
CA VAL A 113 11.73 -1.03 -9.39
C VAL A 113 10.34 -0.88 -10.02
N PRO A 114 10.04 0.26 -10.65
CA PRO A 114 8.71 0.47 -11.25
C PRO A 114 8.35 -0.63 -12.25
N GLY A 115 7.12 -1.09 -12.17
CA GLY A 115 6.61 -2.12 -13.08
C GLY A 115 6.95 -3.54 -12.69
N MET A 116 7.81 -3.75 -11.70
CA MET A 116 8.17 -5.12 -11.28
C MET A 116 7.33 -5.56 -10.10
N PRO A 117 6.63 -6.69 -10.20
CA PRO A 117 5.85 -7.21 -9.09
C PRO A 117 6.76 -7.61 -7.93
N ASN A 118 6.33 -7.32 -6.72
CA ASN A 118 7.03 -7.70 -5.51
C ASN A 118 6.08 -8.49 -4.62
N GLU A 119 6.41 -9.75 -4.35
CA GLU A 119 5.52 -10.61 -3.58
C GLU A 119 5.42 -10.15 -2.12
N LEU A 120 4.22 -10.20 -1.58
CA LEU A 120 3.94 -9.79 -0.21
C LEU A 120 3.47 -10.98 0.61
N HIS A 121 3.81 -10.95 1.89
CA HIS A 121 3.43 -11.98 2.85
C HIS A 121 2.68 -11.33 4.02
N ASP A 122 1.98 -12.12 4.79
CA ASP A 122 1.21 -11.61 5.92
C ASP A 122 2.08 -10.74 6.83
N GLY A 123 1.64 -9.55 7.11
CA GLY A 123 2.34 -8.61 7.98
C GLY A 123 3.35 -7.71 7.29
N ASP A 124 3.60 -7.92 6.01
CA ASP A 124 4.51 -7.03 5.28
C ASP A 124 3.88 -5.64 5.16
N ARG A 125 4.71 -4.63 5.09
CA ARG A 125 4.25 -3.25 5.04
C ARG A 125 4.73 -2.57 3.78
N VAL A 126 3.82 -1.81 3.16
CA VAL A 126 4.10 -1.03 1.97
C VAL A 126 4.04 0.44 2.39
N TYR A 127 5.11 1.17 2.14
CA TYR A 127 5.18 2.59 2.47
C TYR A 127 5.12 3.43 1.20
N VAL A 128 4.29 4.44 1.21
CA VAL A 128 4.14 5.37 0.09
C VAL A 128 4.01 6.78 0.63
N GLY A 129 4.44 7.78 -0.14
CA GLY A 129 4.30 9.18 0.25
C GLY A 129 5.11 9.54 1.48
N ALA A 130 4.60 10.48 2.25
CA ALA A 130 5.32 11.05 3.38
C ALA A 130 5.07 10.33 4.70
N TRP A 131 3.90 9.68 4.87
CA TRP A 131 3.57 9.03 6.13
C TRP A 131 2.71 7.76 6.01
N SER A 132 2.30 7.37 4.83
CA SER A 132 1.31 6.30 4.67
C SER A 132 1.95 4.91 4.76
N ARG A 133 1.45 4.11 5.68
CA ARG A 133 1.86 2.72 5.86
C ARG A 133 0.67 1.81 5.59
N LEU A 134 0.87 0.86 4.71
CA LEU A 134 -0.16 -0.09 4.32
C LEU A 134 0.30 -1.48 4.74
N THR A 135 -0.26 -1.99 5.81
CA THR A 135 0.11 -3.33 6.30
C THR A 135 -0.85 -4.35 5.70
N VAL A 136 -0.32 -5.33 5.01
CA VAL A 136 -1.15 -6.37 4.40
C VAL A 136 -1.30 -7.54 5.36
N ARG A 137 -2.54 -8.02 5.50
CA ARG A 137 -2.83 -9.16 6.37
C ARG A 137 -3.60 -10.19 5.58
N SER A 138 -3.15 -11.42 5.69
CA SER A 138 -3.86 -12.53 5.05
C SER A 138 -4.69 -13.25 6.10
N SER A 139 -5.80 -13.79 5.67
CA SER A 139 -6.71 -14.51 6.55
C SER A 139 -7.19 -15.74 5.81
N PRO A 140 -7.10 -16.91 6.40
CA PRO A 140 -7.62 -18.11 5.75
C PRO A 140 -9.12 -17.96 5.54
N ALA A 141 -9.59 -18.43 4.43
CA ALA A 141 -11.02 -18.38 4.13
C ALA A 141 -11.78 -19.41 4.91
#